data_9e116052f548e02904c383f3977a680e
#
_entry.id   9e116052f548e02904c383f3977a680e
#
_cell.length_a   1.000
_cell.length_b   1.000
_cell.length_c   1.000
_cell.angle_alpha   90.00
_cell.angle_beta   90.00
_cell.angle_gamma   90.00
#
_symmetry.space_group_name_H-M   'P 1'
#
loop_
_entity.id
_entity.type
_entity.pdbx_description
1 polymer ?
#
loop_
_entity_poly.entity_id
_entity_poly.type
_entity_poly.pdbx_seq_one_letter_code
_entity_poly.pdbx_strand_id
1 'polypeptide(L)'
;TWRRERDTEQAFVMAETLYDRLKTKPKELGVDRLVCMINFPLKSKETTDLYFWRRDALFVASTFGVLEQLNEKEFTVERMMANLAAAVVADLTPHRRGVGPADCPFFYNERRDIRSIAGRLRFCAACRRQLKEKEGPVPLRAAEQLLAAYP
;
A
#
# COMPACT_ATOMS: atom_id res chain seq x y z
N THR A 1 4.71 26.74 8.47
CA THR A 1 4.12 26.77 9.81
C THR A 1 3.42 25.46 10.15
N TRP A 2 2.74 24.87 9.20
CA TRP A 2 1.97 23.63 9.40
C TRP A 2 2.82 22.38 9.70
N ARG A 3 4.09 22.34 9.27
CA ARG A 3 5.01 21.23 9.52
C ARG A 3 5.64 21.23 10.93
N ARG A 4 5.73 22.40 11.59
CA ARG A 4 6.40 22.51 12.90
C ARG A 4 5.53 22.12 14.10
N GLU A 5 4.21 22.22 13.99
CA GLU A 5 3.31 21.89 15.10
C GLU A 5 2.99 20.38 15.22
N ARG A 6 3.40 19.56 14.22
CA ARG A 6 3.19 18.11 14.25
C ARG A 6 4.29 17.31 14.94
N ASP A 7 5.40 17.94 15.31
CA ASP A 7 6.54 17.23 15.92
C ASP A 7 6.39 17.00 17.44
N THR A 8 5.33 17.49 18.04
CA THR A 8 5.06 17.30 19.47
C THR A 8 3.97 16.24 19.65
N GLU A 9 4.38 15.02 20.01
CA GLU A 9 3.54 13.95 20.58
C GLU A 9 2.48 13.29 19.70
N GLN A 10 2.63 13.23 18.39
CA GLN A 10 1.69 12.43 17.61
C GLN A 10 1.95 10.95 17.81
N ALA A 11 0.99 10.25 18.44
CA ALA A 11 1.01 8.81 18.59
C ALA A 11 1.15 8.15 17.21
N PHE A 12 2.07 7.23 17.06
CA PHE A 12 2.29 6.46 15.85
C PHE A 12 2.16 4.97 16.13
N VAL A 13 1.89 4.20 15.11
CA VAL A 13 1.82 2.74 15.17
C VAL A 13 3.08 2.15 14.55
N MET A 14 3.73 1.25 15.29
CA MET A 14 4.86 0.46 14.77
C MET A 14 4.35 -0.76 14.00
N ALA A 15 4.77 -0.89 12.75
CA ALA A 15 4.37 -1.99 11.89
C ALA A 15 4.75 -3.36 12.47
N GLU A 16 5.94 -3.47 13.06
CA GLU A 16 6.42 -4.70 13.69
C GLU A 16 5.58 -5.09 14.92
N THR A 17 5.13 -4.10 15.70
CA THR A 17 4.25 -4.36 16.84
C THR A 17 2.88 -4.87 16.40
N LEU A 18 2.32 -4.30 15.31
CA LEU A 18 1.09 -4.82 14.71
C LEU A 18 1.30 -6.24 14.18
N TYR A 19 2.41 -6.48 13.49
CA TYR A 19 2.74 -7.82 13.01
C TYR A 19 2.76 -8.85 14.14
N ASP A 20 3.44 -8.57 15.24
CA ASP A 20 3.52 -9.51 16.38
C ASP A 20 2.15 -9.82 16.99
N ARG A 21 1.23 -8.87 16.97
CA ARG A 21 -0.13 -9.05 17.46
C ARG A 21 -1.05 -9.78 16.48
N LEU A 22 -0.82 -9.64 15.18
CA LEU A 22 -1.75 -10.07 14.14
C LEU A 22 -1.24 -11.24 13.29
N LYS A 23 0.00 -11.67 13.42
CA LYS A 23 0.63 -12.70 12.57
C LYS A 23 -0.08 -14.05 12.54
N THR A 24 -0.85 -14.39 13.59
CA THR A 24 -1.64 -15.63 13.64
C THR A 24 -3.04 -15.47 13.03
N LYS A 25 -3.54 -14.23 12.90
CA LYS A 25 -4.90 -13.95 12.47
C LYS A 25 -5.27 -14.43 11.07
N PRO A 26 -4.41 -14.37 10.04
CA PRO A 26 -4.73 -14.94 8.75
C PRO A 26 -5.09 -16.43 8.85
N LYS A 27 -4.32 -17.21 9.60
CA LYS A 27 -4.58 -18.63 9.82
C LYS A 27 -5.86 -18.87 10.63
N GLU A 28 -6.08 -18.10 11.69
CA GLU A 28 -7.30 -18.18 12.52
C GLU A 28 -8.56 -17.87 11.70
N LEU A 29 -8.48 -16.93 10.76
CA LEU A 29 -9.58 -16.53 9.90
C LEU A 29 -9.72 -17.39 8.63
N GLY A 30 -8.77 -18.29 8.37
CA GLY A 30 -8.77 -19.12 7.16
C GLY A 30 -8.58 -18.34 5.87
N VAL A 31 -7.80 -17.25 5.91
CA VAL A 31 -7.51 -16.39 4.75
C VAL A 31 -6.02 -16.44 4.40
N ASP A 32 -5.71 -16.32 3.12
CA ASP A 32 -4.33 -16.31 2.64
C ASP A 32 -3.62 -15.01 2.95
N ARG A 33 -4.38 -13.91 3.01
CA ARG A 33 -3.84 -12.56 3.24
C ARG A 33 -4.80 -11.74 4.10
N LEU A 34 -4.25 -10.93 4.99
CA LEU A 34 -4.99 -10.03 5.86
C LEU A 34 -4.50 -8.60 5.65
N VAL A 35 -5.42 -7.68 5.41
CA VAL A 35 -5.12 -6.26 5.34
C VAL A 35 -5.61 -5.58 6.61
N CYS A 36 -4.70 -4.93 7.32
CA CYS A 36 -5.01 -4.07 8.46
C CYS A 36 -4.95 -2.61 8.01
N MET A 37 -6.07 -1.92 8.05
CA MET A 37 -6.15 -0.48 7.78
C MET A 37 -6.18 0.30 9.08
N ILE A 38 -5.33 1.31 9.18
CA ILE A 38 -5.25 2.18 10.34
C ILE A 38 -5.32 3.65 9.91
N ASN A 39 -5.90 4.49 10.75
CA ASN A 39 -5.90 5.95 10.55
C ASN A 39 -4.95 6.63 11.56
N PHE A 40 -3.73 6.14 11.62
CA PHE A 40 -2.63 6.68 12.43
C PHE A 40 -1.35 6.70 11.60
N PRO A 41 -0.39 7.57 11.92
CA PRO A 41 0.95 7.51 11.31
C PRO A 41 1.56 6.13 11.51
N LEU A 42 2.05 5.53 10.44
CA LEU A 42 2.69 4.21 10.44
C LEU A 42 4.20 4.37 10.32
N LYS A 43 4.93 3.68 11.17
CA LYS A 43 6.40 3.61 11.14
C LYS A 43 6.86 2.16 11.14
N SER A 44 8.07 1.92 10.65
CA SER A 44 8.82 0.69 10.87
C SER A 44 10.17 1.01 11.50
N LYS A 45 10.95 -0.01 11.82
CA LYS A 45 12.34 0.18 12.31
C LYS A 45 13.23 0.91 11.31
N GLU A 46 12.93 0.79 10.02
CA GLU A 46 13.76 1.30 8.93
C GLU A 46 13.23 2.61 8.34
N THR A 47 11.93 2.84 8.44
CA THR A 47 11.28 3.95 7.70
C THR A 47 10.17 4.59 8.54
N THR A 48 10.11 5.90 8.49
CA THR A 48 9.03 6.70 9.06
C THR A 48 8.00 7.06 7.97
N ASP A 49 6.79 7.44 8.38
CA ASP A 49 5.73 7.94 7.51
C ASP A 49 5.32 6.98 6.38
N LEU A 50 5.16 5.71 6.72
CA LEU A 50 4.75 4.68 5.78
C LEU A 50 3.28 4.81 5.41
N TYR A 51 2.98 4.70 4.11
CA TYR A 51 1.62 4.44 3.64
C TYR A 51 1.29 2.94 3.70
N PHE A 52 2.24 2.09 3.33
CA PHE A 52 2.03 0.66 3.16
C PHE A 52 3.24 -0.13 3.71
N TRP A 53 2.95 -1.21 4.41
CA TRP A 53 3.94 -2.13 4.93
C TRP A 53 3.43 -3.56 4.85
N ARG A 54 4.31 -4.52 4.64
CA ARG A 54 3.93 -5.93 4.59
C ARG A 54 4.97 -6.85 5.21
N ARG A 55 4.51 -7.94 5.79
CA ARG A 55 5.32 -9.09 6.20
C ARG A 55 4.46 -10.34 6.19
N ASP A 56 4.95 -11.43 5.56
CA ASP A 56 4.21 -12.68 5.37
C ASP A 56 2.80 -12.43 4.78
N ALA A 57 1.76 -12.96 5.40
CA ALA A 57 0.37 -12.78 4.99
C ALA A 57 -0.28 -11.48 5.49
N LEU A 58 0.44 -10.65 6.26
CA LEU A 58 -0.09 -9.41 6.82
C LEU A 58 0.36 -8.19 6.02
N PHE A 59 -0.62 -7.39 5.65
CA PHE A 59 -0.47 -6.10 5.00
C PHE A 59 -1.03 -5.01 5.91
N VAL A 60 -0.29 -3.92 6.09
CA VAL A 60 -0.75 -2.77 6.87
C VAL A 60 -0.75 -1.54 5.98
N ALA A 61 -1.88 -0.84 5.94
CA ALA A 61 -2.02 0.42 5.21
C ALA A 61 -2.47 1.54 6.16
N SER A 62 -1.81 2.68 6.07
CA SER A 62 -2.15 3.88 6.83
C SER A 62 -2.90 4.88 5.96
N THR A 63 -4.13 5.18 6.32
CA THR A 63 -4.93 6.22 5.66
C THR A 63 -4.72 7.61 6.28
N PHE A 64 -3.85 7.71 7.29
CA PHE A 64 -3.59 8.96 7.99
C PHE A 64 -3.10 10.06 7.03
N GLY A 65 -3.81 11.19 7.00
CA GLY A 65 -3.53 12.31 6.11
C GLY A 65 -3.77 12.03 4.61
N VAL A 66 -4.30 10.85 4.26
CA VAL A 66 -4.61 10.47 2.88
C VAL A 66 -6.05 10.87 2.52
N LEU A 67 -6.99 10.60 3.41
CA LEU A 67 -8.42 10.85 3.15
C LEU A 67 -8.72 12.33 2.89
N GLU A 68 -8.03 13.22 3.59
CA GLU A 68 -8.15 14.67 3.37
C GLU A 68 -7.67 15.07 1.97
N GLN A 69 -6.58 14.47 1.49
CA GLN A 69 -6.04 14.74 0.15
C GLN A 69 -6.93 14.20 -0.97
N LEU A 70 -7.67 13.12 -0.75
CA LEU A 70 -8.59 12.57 -1.74
C LEU A 70 -9.68 13.60 -2.08
N ASN A 71 -10.25 14.25 -1.08
CA ASN A 71 -11.31 15.24 -1.26
C ASN A 71 -10.85 16.50 -1.99
N GLU A 72 -9.56 16.84 -1.92
CA GLU A 72 -9.00 18.05 -2.52
C GLU A 72 -8.62 17.88 -4.00
N LYS A 73 -8.42 16.65 -4.50
CA LYS A 73 -7.73 16.41 -5.77
C LYS A 73 -8.46 15.49 -6.75
N GLU A 74 -9.75 15.36 -6.67
CA GLU A 74 -10.55 14.47 -7.56
C GLU A 74 -10.15 12.99 -7.52
N PHE A 75 -9.42 12.56 -6.49
CA PHE A 75 -9.15 11.15 -6.25
C PHE A 75 -10.27 10.53 -5.42
N THR A 76 -10.54 9.25 -5.62
CA THR A 76 -11.62 8.55 -4.92
C THR A 76 -11.10 7.49 -3.95
N VAL A 77 -11.86 7.26 -2.88
CA VAL A 77 -11.59 6.19 -1.91
C VAL A 77 -11.65 4.82 -2.61
N GLU A 78 -12.60 4.64 -3.51
CA GLU A 78 -12.78 3.40 -4.28
C GLU A 78 -11.54 3.07 -5.11
N ARG A 79 -10.97 4.06 -5.79
CA ARG A 79 -9.73 3.86 -6.55
C ARG A 79 -8.55 3.57 -5.62
N MET A 80 -8.43 4.27 -4.51
CA MET A 80 -7.42 3.96 -3.48
C MET A 80 -7.53 2.51 -3.02
N MET A 81 -8.74 2.05 -2.71
CA MET A 81 -8.99 0.68 -2.26
C MET A 81 -8.69 -0.35 -3.36
N ALA A 82 -9.06 -0.06 -4.61
CA ALA A 82 -8.75 -0.93 -5.74
C ALA A 82 -7.24 -1.05 -5.98
N ASN A 83 -6.50 0.05 -5.88
CA ASN A 83 -5.05 0.07 -5.99
C ASN A 83 -4.39 -0.76 -4.87
N LEU A 84 -4.88 -0.59 -3.64
CA LEU A 84 -4.42 -1.38 -2.49
C LEU A 84 -4.71 -2.87 -2.68
N ALA A 85 -5.92 -3.22 -3.09
CA ALA A 85 -6.30 -4.61 -3.36
C ALA A 85 -5.44 -5.22 -4.47
N ALA A 86 -5.17 -4.48 -5.55
CA ALA A 86 -4.27 -4.93 -6.61
C ALA A 86 -2.85 -5.19 -6.10
N ALA A 87 -2.31 -4.34 -5.24
CA ALA A 87 -1.01 -4.53 -4.63
C ALA A 87 -0.98 -5.76 -3.71
N VAL A 88 -2.03 -5.99 -2.92
CA VAL A 88 -2.18 -7.16 -2.05
C VAL A 88 -2.28 -8.46 -2.86
N VAL A 89 -3.08 -8.47 -3.94
CA VAL A 89 -3.21 -9.64 -4.83
C VAL A 89 -1.89 -9.93 -5.54
N ALA A 90 -1.22 -8.92 -6.04
CA ALA A 90 0.07 -9.08 -6.71
C ALA A 90 1.18 -9.53 -5.78
N ASP A 91 1.20 -9.04 -4.55
CA ASP A 91 2.13 -9.42 -3.49
C ASP A 91 3.62 -9.40 -3.93
N LEU A 92 4.03 -8.34 -4.56
CA LEU A 92 5.42 -8.13 -4.97
C LEU A 92 6.16 -7.26 -3.94
N THR A 93 7.49 -7.36 -3.98
CA THR A 93 8.34 -6.43 -3.22
C THR A 93 8.31 -5.05 -3.86
N PRO A 94 8.14 -3.96 -3.09
CA PRO A 94 8.25 -2.60 -3.61
C PRO A 94 9.57 -2.36 -4.34
N HIS A 95 9.55 -1.49 -5.33
CA HIS A 95 10.76 -1.04 -6.00
C HIS A 95 11.71 -0.37 -5.02
N ARG A 96 13.00 -0.41 -5.35
CA ARG A 96 13.97 0.38 -4.60
C ARG A 96 13.71 1.86 -4.81
N ARG A 97 14.14 2.67 -3.85
CA ARG A 97 14.06 4.13 -3.91
C ARG A 97 14.61 4.67 -5.23
N GLY A 98 13.83 5.50 -5.90
CA GLY A 98 14.21 6.11 -7.19
C GLY A 98 14.17 5.18 -8.39
N VAL A 99 13.68 3.96 -8.24
CA VAL A 99 13.59 2.96 -9.33
C VAL A 99 12.13 2.77 -9.74
N GLY A 100 11.90 2.71 -11.05
CA GLY A 100 10.58 2.44 -11.63
C GLY A 100 9.71 3.68 -11.81
N PRO A 101 8.59 3.54 -12.54
CA PRO A 101 7.68 4.64 -12.81
C PRO A 101 6.76 4.92 -11.61
N ALA A 102 6.46 6.19 -11.37
CA ALA A 102 5.62 6.64 -10.25
C ALA A 102 4.16 6.17 -10.31
N ASP A 103 3.68 5.75 -11.48
CA ASP A 103 2.36 5.18 -11.69
C ASP A 103 2.30 3.65 -11.48
N CYS A 104 3.39 3.01 -11.04
CA CYS A 104 3.38 1.61 -10.64
C CYS A 104 2.91 1.46 -9.19
N PRO A 105 2.00 0.51 -8.86
CA PRO A 105 1.55 0.26 -7.49
C PRO A 105 2.68 -0.08 -6.50
N PHE A 106 3.81 -0.55 -7.00
CA PHE A 106 4.99 -0.90 -6.21
C PHE A 106 6.08 0.17 -6.21
N PHE A 107 5.78 1.36 -6.70
CA PHE A 107 6.68 2.50 -6.59
C PHE A 107 6.94 2.83 -5.12
N TYR A 108 8.21 3.07 -4.77
CA TYR A 108 8.57 3.45 -3.41
C TYR A 108 8.15 4.89 -3.13
N ASN A 109 7.00 5.04 -2.48
CA ASN A 109 6.36 6.34 -2.23
C ASN A 109 6.73 6.89 -0.85
N GLU A 110 7.95 7.36 -0.70
CA GLU A 110 8.44 7.94 0.56
C GLU A 110 7.78 9.28 0.95
N ARG A 111 7.14 9.95 -0.02
CA ARG A 111 6.46 11.23 0.21
C ARG A 111 4.96 11.10 0.43
N ARG A 112 4.45 9.88 0.41
CA ARG A 112 3.01 9.60 0.43
C ARG A 112 2.24 10.42 -0.61
N ASP A 113 2.80 10.53 -1.81
CA ASP A 113 2.16 11.22 -2.92
C ASP A 113 0.84 10.53 -3.26
N ILE A 114 -0.25 11.29 -3.16
CA ILE A 114 -1.60 10.78 -3.40
C ILE A 114 -1.78 10.20 -4.80
N ARG A 115 -1.04 10.68 -5.79
CA ARG A 115 -1.08 10.14 -7.15
C ARG A 115 -0.60 8.69 -7.23
N SER A 116 0.38 8.34 -6.41
CA SER A 116 0.88 6.96 -6.31
C SER A 116 0.03 6.07 -5.40
N ILE A 117 -0.96 6.64 -4.70
CA ILE A 117 -1.88 5.93 -3.81
C ILE A 117 -3.24 5.74 -4.47
N ALA A 118 -3.82 6.82 -4.97
CA ALA A 118 -5.17 6.87 -5.51
C ALA A 118 -5.25 7.34 -6.97
N GLY A 119 -4.12 7.48 -7.65
CA GLY A 119 -4.06 7.79 -9.07
C GLY A 119 -4.39 6.59 -9.96
N ARG A 120 -4.33 6.81 -11.27
CA ARG A 120 -4.43 5.73 -12.27
C ARG A 120 -3.11 4.96 -12.30
N LEU A 121 -3.08 3.82 -11.64
CA LEU A 121 -1.88 3.00 -11.55
C LEU A 121 -1.90 1.88 -12.59
N ARG A 122 -0.71 1.44 -12.99
CA ARG A 122 -0.48 0.29 -13.85
C ARG A 122 0.81 -0.41 -13.47
N PHE A 123 0.84 -1.72 -13.55
CA PHE A 123 2.08 -2.45 -13.32
C PHE A 123 3.11 -2.13 -14.40
N CYS A 124 4.32 -1.77 -13.99
CA CYS A 124 5.44 -1.60 -14.90
C CYS A 124 5.86 -2.96 -15.52
N ALA A 125 6.65 -2.91 -16.58
CA ALA A 125 7.10 -4.11 -17.30
C ALA A 125 7.82 -5.13 -16.38
N ALA A 126 8.61 -4.65 -15.42
CA ALA A 126 9.31 -5.51 -14.47
C ALA A 126 8.34 -6.24 -13.54
N CYS A 127 7.34 -5.54 -12.97
CA CYS A 127 6.31 -6.15 -12.12
C CYS A 127 5.45 -7.15 -12.88
N ARG A 128 5.05 -6.83 -14.11
CA ARG A 128 4.27 -7.74 -14.95
C ARG A 128 5.05 -9.03 -15.26
N ARG A 129 6.34 -8.94 -15.51
CA ARG A 129 7.22 -10.11 -15.73
C ARG A 129 7.29 -10.96 -14.47
N GLN A 130 7.56 -10.36 -13.30
CA GLN A 130 7.63 -11.08 -12.03
C GLN A 130 6.32 -11.80 -11.71
N LEU A 131 5.16 -11.15 -11.93
CA LEU A 131 3.86 -11.78 -11.70
C LEU A 131 3.62 -12.98 -12.62
N LYS A 132 4.04 -12.88 -13.89
CA LYS A 132 3.93 -14.00 -14.82
C LYS A 132 4.82 -15.19 -14.43
N GLU A 133 6.03 -14.90 -13.95
CA GLU A 133 6.99 -15.92 -13.55
C GLU A 133 6.61 -16.60 -12.23
N LYS A 134 6.09 -15.83 -11.27
CA LYS A 134 5.82 -16.30 -9.91
C LYS A 134 4.54 -17.14 -9.78
N GLU A 135 3.45 -16.69 -10.38
CA GLU A 135 2.12 -17.26 -10.11
C GLU A 135 1.31 -17.57 -11.40
N GLY A 136 1.90 -17.35 -12.56
CA GLY A 136 1.21 -17.50 -13.83
C GLY A 136 0.29 -16.32 -14.20
N PRO A 137 -0.50 -16.43 -15.28
CA PRO A 137 -1.22 -15.27 -15.86
C PRO A 137 -2.47 -14.85 -15.06
N VAL A 138 -3.03 -15.72 -14.23
CA VAL A 138 -4.32 -15.45 -13.56
C VAL A 138 -4.21 -14.35 -12.52
N PRO A 139 -3.24 -14.36 -11.58
CA PRO A 139 -3.05 -13.27 -10.63
C PRO A 139 -2.77 -11.92 -11.29
N LEU A 140 -2.00 -11.90 -12.38
CA LEU A 140 -1.75 -10.69 -13.14
C LEU A 140 -3.05 -10.09 -13.68
N ARG A 141 -3.90 -10.91 -14.31
CA ARG A 141 -5.22 -10.45 -14.83
C ARG A 141 -6.10 -9.91 -13.72
N ALA A 142 -6.21 -10.63 -12.61
CA ALA A 142 -7.01 -10.20 -11.47
C ALA A 142 -6.54 -8.85 -10.91
N ALA A 143 -5.24 -8.69 -10.72
CA ALA A 143 -4.66 -7.44 -10.23
C ALA A 143 -4.82 -6.28 -11.23
N GLU A 144 -4.67 -6.52 -12.54
CA GLU A 144 -4.90 -5.53 -13.59
C GLU A 144 -6.39 -5.13 -13.68
N GLN A 145 -7.31 -6.07 -13.50
CA GLN A 145 -8.74 -5.78 -13.45
C GLN A 145 -9.09 -4.87 -12.26
N LEU A 146 -8.49 -5.08 -11.09
CA LEU A 146 -8.66 -4.20 -9.94
C LEU A 146 -8.19 -2.77 -10.24
N LEU A 147 -7.02 -2.61 -10.87
CA LEU A 147 -6.50 -1.29 -11.25
C LEU A 147 -7.39 -0.58 -12.28
N ALA A 148 -8.06 -1.34 -13.15
CA ALA A 148 -8.95 -0.81 -14.19
C ALA A 148 -10.40 -0.60 -13.72
N ALA A 149 -10.79 -1.14 -12.56
CA ALA A 149 -12.18 -1.15 -12.09
C ALA A 149 -12.75 0.27 -11.83
N TYR A 150 -11.89 1.22 -11.52
CA TYR A 150 -12.28 2.60 -11.23
C TYR A 150 -11.44 3.56 -12.08
N PRO A 151 -11.93 3.93 -13.25
CA PRO A 151 -11.24 4.79 -14.22
C PRO A 151 -11.05 6.24 -13.76
#